data_3da53392ae7efa54f29f369e24d200cc
#
_entry.id   3da53392ae7efa54f29f369e24d200cc
#
_cell.length_a   1.000
_cell.length_b   1.000
_cell.length_c   1.000
_cell.angle_alpha   90.00
_cell.angle_beta   90.00
_cell.angle_gamma   90.00
#
_symmetry.space_group_name_H-M   'P 1'
#
loop_
_entity.id
_entity.type
_entity.pdbx_description
1 polymer ?
#
loop_
_entity_poly.entity_id
_entity_poly.type
_entity_poly.pdbx_seq_one_letter_code
_entity_poly.pdbx_strand_id
1 'polypeptide(L)'
;MSKEDLVEKLSEVGINGEWIDADEYGFSRLFQFELNGQPIHIEWYCNYSTIMIGNSNFWFDRISTYSGYPRQGKWIEFSFRNEHPLHLKIAE
;
A
#
# COMPACT_ATOMS: atom_id res chain seq x y z
N MET A 1 -7.31 -8.69 -4.86
CA MET A 1 -6.51 -8.68 -3.62
C MET A 1 -7.44 -8.55 -2.42
N SER A 2 -7.34 -9.47 -1.47
CA SER A 2 -8.13 -9.39 -0.25
C SER A 2 -7.51 -8.38 0.72
N LYS A 3 -8.27 -8.02 1.75
CA LYS A 3 -7.74 -7.17 2.82
C LYS A 3 -6.57 -7.86 3.53
N GLU A 4 -6.68 -9.16 3.73
CA GLU A 4 -5.65 -9.95 4.39
C GLU A 4 -4.36 -9.96 3.54
N ASP A 5 -4.49 -10.09 2.23
CA ASP A 5 -3.34 -10.04 1.33
C ASP A 5 -2.65 -8.68 1.38
N LEU A 6 -3.43 -7.61 1.42
CA LEU A 6 -2.90 -6.26 1.50
C LEU A 6 -2.06 -6.09 2.78
N VAL A 7 -2.62 -6.46 3.92
CA VAL A 7 -1.93 -6.34 5.20
C VAL A 7 -0.68 -7.22 5.23
N GLU A 8 -0.78 -8.44 4.73
CA GLU A 8 0.34 -9.38 4.71
C GLU A 8 1.50 -8.86 3.87
N LYS A 9 1.21 -8.38 2.66
CA LYS A 9 2.24 -7.84 1.77
C LYS A 9 2.96 -6.64 2.38
N LEU A 10 2.21 -5.76 3.03
CA LEU A 10 2.81 -4.61 3.69
C LEU A 10 3.64 -5.02 4.90
N SER A 11 3.17 -5.99 5.68
CA SER A 11 3.90 -6.44 6.85
C SER A 11 5.21 -7.16 6.50
N GLU A 12 5.29 -7.79 5.32
CA GLU A 12 6.52 -8.44 4.85
C GLU A 12 7.70 -7.48 4.76
N VAL A 13 7.44 -6.20 4.56
CA VAL A 13 8.47 -5.16 4.48
C VAL A 13 8.47 -4.26 5.70
N GLY A 14 7.82 -4.68 6.78
CA GLY A 14 7.82 -3.94 8.04
C GLY A 14 6.83 -2.79 8.11
N ILE A 15 5.90 -2.70 7.17
CA ILE A 15 4.86 -1.68 7.20
C ILE A 15 3.67 -2.22 7.98
N ASN A 16 3.40 -1.61 9.12
CA ASN A 16 2.27 -1.97 9.97
C ASN A 16 1.34 -0.78 10.05
N GLY A 17 0.08 -1.02 9.75
CA GLY A 17 -0.91 0.03 9.78
C GLY A 17 -2.18 -0.45 10.43
N GLU A 18 -3.23 0.32 10.27
CA GLU A 18 -4.51 -0.02 10.88
C GLU A 18 -5.65 0.36 9.95
N TRP A 19 -6.73 -0.40 10.05
CA TRP A 19 -7.97 -0.05 9.38
C TRP A 19 -8.66 1.01 10.21
N ILE A 20 -8.99 2.11 9.56
CA ILE A 20 -9.67 3.24 10.20
C ILE A 20 -11.04 3.42 9.56
N ASP A 21 -11.85 4.30 10.14
CA ASP A 21 -13.14 4.65 9.56
C ASP A 21 -14.08 3.45 9.46
N ALA A 22 -14.07 2.57 10.49
CA ALA A 22 -14.95 1.41 10.51
C ALA A 22 -16.41 1.84 10.69
N ASP A 23 -17.30 1.17 9.95
CA ASP A 23 -18.74 1.41 10.08
C ASP A 23 -19.31 0.70 11.32
N GLU A 24 -20.63 0.76 11.49
CA GLU A 24 -21.31 0.18 12.65
C GLU A 24 -21.16 -1.35 12.75
N TYR A 25 -20.81 -1.99 11.64
CA TYR A 25 -20.58 -3.44 11.58
C TYR A 25 -19.12 -3.82 11.73
N GLY A 26 -18.25 -2.83 11.98
CA GLY A 26 -16.81 -3.06 12.09
C GLY A 26 -16.10 -3.19 10.77
N PHE A 27 -16.75 -2.84 9.66
CA PHE A 27 -16.16 -2.92 8.33
C PHE A 27 -15.50 -1.59 7.98
N SER A 28 -14.24 -1.66 7.55
CA SER A 28 -13.50 -0.48 7.09
C SER A 28 -12.89 -0.74 5.72
N ARG A 29 -12.80 0.31 4.92
CA ARG A 29 -12.12 0.27 3.62
C ARG A 29 -10.83 1.06 3.63
N LEU A 30 -10.57 1.81 4.68
CA LEU A 30 -9.45 2.74 4.72
C LEU A 30 -8.36 2.21 5.64
N PHE A 31 -7.20 1.94 5.06
CA PHE A 31 -6.02 1.47 5.76
C PHE A 31 -5.00 2.60 5.82
N GLN A 32 -4.46 2.86 7.01
CA GLN A 32 -3.52 3.94 7.22
C GLN A 32 -2.21 3.42 7.76
N PHE A 33 -1.11 3.92 7.22
CA PHE A 33 0.22 3.65 7.75
C PHE A 33 1.09 4.88 7.56
N GLU A 34 2.26 4.85 8.18
CA GLU A 34 3.22 5.93 8.08
C GLU A 34 4.50 5.41 7.44
N LEU A 35 5.05 6.18 6.53
CA LEU A 35 6.30 5.84 5.88
C LEU A 35 7.19 7.07 5.85
N ASN A 36 8.36 6.99 6.51
CA ASN A 36 9.31 8.11 6.60
C ASN A 36 8.65 9.39 7.15
N GLY A 37 7.77 9.22 8.14
CA GLY A 37 7.09 10.35 8.76
C GLY A 37 5.89 10.87 7.99
N GLN A 38 5.57 10.31 6.84
CA GLN A 38 4.44 10.75 6.03
C GLN A 38 3.29 9.77 6.14
N PRO A 39 2.08 10.24 6.49
CA PRO A 39 0.91 9.37 6.51
C PRO A 39 0.48 9.01 5.10
N ILE A 40 0.18 7.73 4.92
CA ILE A 40 -0.25 7.19 3.64
C ILE A 40 -1.54 6.41 3.89
N HIS A 41 -2.50 6.59 2.99
CA HIS A 41 -3.79 5.91 3.08
C HIS A 41 -4.00 5.01 1.88
N ILE A 42 -4.59 3.86 2.12
CA ILE A 42 -5.04 2.97 1.06
C ILE A 42 -6.53 2.76 1.22
N GLU A 43 -7.29 3.07 0.17
CA GLU A 43 -8.71 2.76 0.14
C GLU A 43 -8.89 1.47 -0.63
N TRP A 44 -9.40 0.46 0.07
CA TRP A 44 -9.52 -0.89 -0.47
C TRP A 44 -10.85 -1.09 -1.18
N TYR A 45 -10.75 -1.65 -2.39
CA TYR A 45 -11.90 -2.15 -3.14
C TYR A 45 -11.59 -3.58 -3.58
N CYS A 46 -12.62 -4.34 -3.90
CA CYS A 46 -12.43 -5.77 -4.20
C CYS A 46 -11.47 -6.05 -5.35
N ASN A 47 -11.63 -5.32 -6.46
CA ASN A 47 -10.87 -5.59 -7.69
C ASN A 47 -9.66 -4.69 -7.87
N TYR A 48 -9.59 -3.63 -7.12
CA TYR A 48 -8.47 -2.70 -7.14
C TYR A 48 -8.48 -1.90 -5.85
N SER A 49 -7.45 -1.13 -5.65
CA SER A 49 -7.35 -0.23 -4.50
C SER A 49 -6.70 1.06 -4.95
N THR A 50 -6.81 2.08 -4.11
CA THR A 50 -6.20 3.37 -4.36
C THR A 50 -5.26 3.71 -3.22
N ILE A 51 -4.03 4.07 -3.53
CA ILE A 51 -3.09 4.58 -2.54
C ILE A 51 -3.01 6.09 -2.67
N MET A 52 -3.16 6.78 -1.54
CA MET A 52 -3.22 8.23 -1.47
C MET A 52 -2.01 8.74 -0.71
N ILE A 53 -1.20 9.56 -1.39
CA ILE A 53 0.02 10.15 -0.83
C ILE A 53 -0.06 11.66 -1.08
N GLY A 54 -0.20 12.45 0.00
CA GLY A 54 -0.41 13.87 -0.15
C GLY A 54 -1.67 14.13 -0.95
N ASN A 55 -1.54 14.84 -2.07
CA ASN A 55 -2.66 15.15 -2.96
C ASN A 55 -2.72 14.23 -4.18
N SER A 56 -1.91 13.18 -4.19
CA SER A 56 -1.83 12.27 -5.34
C SER A 56 -2.49 10.95 -5.02
N ASN A 57 -3.19 10.39 -6.02
CA ASN A 57 -3.84 9.09 -5.93
C ASN A 57 -3.30 8.19 -7.02
N PHE A 58 -3.04 6.92 -6.65
CA PHE A 58 -2.57 5.91 -7.60
C PHE A 58 -3.43 4.68 -7.44
N TRP A 59 -3.87 4.10 -8.54
CA TRP A 59 -4.63 2.86 -8.52
C TRP A 59 -3.67 1.68 -8.55
N PHE A 60 -4.03 0.61 -7.86
CA PHE A 60 -3.24 -0.62 -7.92
C PHE A 60 -4.13 -1.84 -7.69
N ASP A 61 -3.74 -2.95 -8.26
CA ASP A 61 -4.35 -4.25 -8.01
C ASP A 61 -3.30 -5.30 -7.65
N ARG A 62 -2.04 -4.90 -7.54
CA ARG A 62 -0.95 -5.80 -7.25
C ARG A 62 0.12 -5.07 -6.45
N ILE A 63 0.68 -5.78 -5.48
CA ILE A 63 1.79 -5.29 -4.68
C ILE A 63 2.93 -6.27 -4.82
N SER A 64 4.13 -5.76 -5.08
CA SER A 64 5.35 -6.54 -5.12
C SER A 64 6.39 -5.87 -4.25
N THR A 65 7.27 -6.68 -3.69
CA THR A 65 8.38 -6.16 -2.88
C THR A 65 9.68 -6.65 -3.48
N TYR A 66 10.70 -5.83 -3.39
CA TYR A 66 12.02 -6.20 -3.87
C TYR A 66 13.10 -5.46 -3.09
N SER A 67 14.33 -5.97 -3.19
CA SER A 67 15.46 -5.38 -2.47
C SER A 67 16.70 -5.53 -3.32
N GLY A 68 17.49 -4.45 -3.36
CA GLY A 68 18.77 -4.42 -4.03
C GLY A 68 18.75 -4.10 -5.51
N TYR A 69 17.89 -4.72 -6.28
CA TYR A 69 17.85 -4.53 -7.72
C TYR A 69 16.42 -4.27 -8.18
N PRO A 70 16.21 -3.32 -9.10
CA PRO A 70 17.20 -2.49 -9.80
C PRO A 70 17.68 -1.27 -9.02
N ARG A 71 17.17 -1.05 -7.84
CA ARG A 71 17.51 0.11 -7.00
C ARG A 71 18.00 -0.38 -5.65
N GLN A 72 18.92 0.38 -5.05
CA GLN A 72 19.41 0.08 -3.73
C GLN A 72 18.33 0.22 -2.67
N GLY A 73 18.37 -0.65 -1.64
CA GLY A 73 17.45 -0.61 -0.51
C GLY A 73 16.27 -1.55 -0.70
N LYS A 74 15.32 -1.43 0.22
CA LYS A 74 14.06 -2.17 0.17
C LYS A 74 12.98 -1.30 -0.42
N TRP A 75 12.24 -1.84 -1.35
CA TRP A 75 11.22 -1.13 -2.10
C TRP A 75 9.92 -1.91 -2.15
N ILE A 76 8.83 -1.18 -2.24
CA ILE A 76 7.52 -1.73 -2.50
C ILE A 76 6.99 -1.12 -3.80
N GLU A 77 6.36 -1.94 -4.62
CA GLU A 77 5.80 -1.52 -5.89
C GLU A 77 4.30 -1.77 -5.89
N PHE A 78 3.55 -0.74 -6.23
CA PHE A 78 2.11 -0.82 -6.42
C PHE A 78 1.86 -0.70 -7.92
N SER A 79 1.24 -1.69 -8.52
CA SER A 79 1.04 -1.71 -9.96
C SER A 79 -0.42 -1.93 -10.32
N PHE A 80 -0.83 -1.38 -11.46
CA PHE A 80 -2.18 -1.50 -11.98
C PHE A 80 -2.13 -1.61 -13.49
N ARG A 81 -2.39 -2.83 -13.99
CA ARG A 81 -2.50 -3.11 -15.43
C ARG A 81 -1.34 -2.51 -16.23
N ASN A 82 -1.66 -1.60 -17.17
CA ASN A 82 -0.67 -0.96 -18.04
C ASN A 82 -0.22 0.41 -17.55
N GLU A 83 -0.62 0.79 -16.34
CA GLU A 83 -0.20 2.05 -15.75
C GLU A 83 1.23 1.97 -15.27
N HIS A 84 1.89 3.11 -15.16
CA HIS A 84 3.21 3.18 -14.56
C HIS A 84 3.12 2.81 -13.08
N PRO A 85 3.95 1.87 -12.61
CA PRO A 85 3.91 1.49 -11.21
C PRO A 85 4.43 2.59 -10.29
N LEU A 86 3.89 2.61 -9.08
CA LEU A 86 4.37 3.48 -8.02
C LEU A 86 5.41 2.70 -7.22
N HIS A 87 6.59 3.27 -7.04
CA HIS A 87 7.65 2.68 -6.23
C HIS A 87 7.89 3.53 -5.00
N LEU A 88 7.86 2.91 -3.83
CA LEU A 88 8.17 3.57 -2.58
C LEU A 88 9.36 2.89 -1.92
N LYS A 89 10.32 3.68 -1.50
CA LYS A 89 11.49 3.16 -0.78
C LYS A 89 11.14 3.02 0.68
N ILE A 90 11.39 1.84 1.24
CA ILE A 90 11.03 1.53 2.63
C ILE A 90 12.26 1.62 3.53
N ALA A 91 13.40 1.11 3.07
CA ALA A 91 14.64 1.11 3.84
C ALA A 91 15.85 1.11 2.92
N GLU A 92 16.97 1.50 3.46
CA GLU A 92 18.25 1.47 2.74
C GLU A 92 18.80 0.04 2.50
#